data_6568dc332ca0695bb66cc9d872bce749
#
_entry.id   6568dc332ca0695bb66cc9d872bce749
#
_cell.length_a   1.000
_cell.length_b   1.000
_cell.length_c   1.000
_cell.angle_alpha   90.00
_cell.angle_beta   90.00
_cell.angle_gamma   90.00
#
_symmetry.space_group_name_H-M   'P 1'
#
loop_
_entity.id
_entity.type
_entity.pdbx_description
1 polymer ?
#
loop_
_entity_poly.entity_id
_entity_poly.type
_entity_poly.pdbx_seq_one_letter_code
_entity_poly.pdbx_strand_id
1 'polypeptide(L)'
;MQTPKEIFLELLKPNGRPERVLKQYEALHMCLNDPINTYLRGNRRRGSVSRDRWGTTISFPTDAPGAIPVHTDDLTRLPGCDALGGDGPCPDLAANCAAGWEDCRVAARSAAGEEKLLAGFMGTGIFEQCHFLMGFENTLTALCEHPDEMTGSLTTSPTIAWDM
;
A
#
# COMPACT_ATOMS: atom_id res chain seq x y z
N MET A 1 13.88 22.10 26.10
CA MET A 1 13.61 20.65 25.84
C MET A 1 12.84 20.60 24.54
N GLN A 2 13.36 19.88 23.56
CA GLN A 2 12.71 19.74 22.26
C GLN A 2 11.40 18.96 22.40
N THR A 3 10.37 19.35 21.65
CA THR A 3 9.14 18.56 21.52
C THR A 3 9.42 17.28 20.71
N PRO A 4 8.59 16.24 20.81
CA PRO A 4 8.74 15.04 20.00
C PRO A 4 8.81 15.32 18.50
N LYS A 5 8.02 16.27 17.99
CA LYS A 5 8.03 16.72 16.60
C LYS A 5 9.37 17.36 16.22
N GLU A 6 9.90 18.24 17.06
CA GLU A 6 11.20 18.88 16.80
C GLU A 6 12.34 17.86 16.79
N ILE A 7 12.31 16.88 17.71
CA ILE A 7 13.29 15.78 17.74
C ILE A 7 13.21 14.96 16.46
N PHE A 8 12.01 14.63 15.98
CA PHE A 8 11.81 13.89 14.74
C PHE A 8 12.37 14.67 13.54
N LEU A 9 12.04 15.96 13.44
CA LEU A 9 12.55 16.82 12.37
C LEU A 9 14.08 16.98 12.43
N GLU A 10 14.65 16.99 13.64
CA GLU A 10 16.09 17.01 13.81
C GLU A 10 16.76 15.72 13.29
N LEU A 11 16.15 14.56 13.51
CA LEU A 11 16.64 13.27 12.98
C LEU A 11 16.68 13.22 11.44
N LEU A 12 15.82 13.98 10.76
CA LEU A 12 15.78 14.02 9.28
C LEU A 12 16.86 14.93 8.67
N LYS A 13 17.55 15.74 9.48
CA LYS A 13 18.63 16.59 8.98
C LYS A 13 19.92 15.81 8.76
N PRO A 14 20.70 16.10 7.73
CA PRO A 14 22.07 15.61 7.62
C PRO A 14 22.86 16.01 8.88
N ASN A 15 23.43 15.05 9.60
CA ASN A 15 24.14 15.25 10.87
C ASN A 15 23.31 15.84 12.02
N GLY A 16 21.99 15.67 11.99
CA GLY A 16 21.09 16.09 13.05
C GLY A 16 21.48 15.47 14.41
N ARG A 17 21.36 16.24 15.47
CA ARG A 17 21.70 15.84 16.85
C ARG A 17 20.48 16.02 17.76
N PRO A 18 19.57 15.05 17.78
CA PRO A 18 18.42 15.10 18.68
C PRO A 18 18.89 14.98 20.14
N GLU A 19 18.18 15.64 21.04
CA GLU A 19 18.55 15.60 22.47
C GLU A 19 18.29 14.23 23.14
N ARG A 20 17.46 13.38 22.51
CA ARG A 20 17.15 12.01 22.98
C ARG A 20 16.62 11.14 21.86
N VAL A 21 16.48 9.87 22.12
CA VAL A 21 15.76 8.93 21.25
C VAL A 21 14.25 9.12 21.41
N LEU A 22 13.52 9.09 20.31
CA LEU A 22 12.06 9.08 20.32
C LEU A 22 11.51 7.70 20.69
N LYS A 23 10.40 7.70 21.40
CA LYS A 23 9.57 6.50 21.56
C LYS A 23 8.76 6.28 20.27
N GLN A 24 8.35 5.03 20.05
CA GLN A 24 7.53 4.66 18.90
C GLN A 24 6.28 5.54 18.81
N TYR A 25 6.05 6.14 17.63
CA TYR A 25 4.91 7.01 17.32
C TYR A 25 4.75 8.26 18.20
N GLU A 26 5.68 8.60 19.06
CA GLU A 26 5.59 9.77 19.97
C GLU A 26 5.40 11.07 19.17
N ALA A 27 6.10 11.23 18.06
CA ALA A 27 6.02 12.41 17.20
C ALA A 27 4.97 12.29 16.07
N LEU A 28 4.29 11.16 15.96
CA LEU A 28 3.44 10.81 14.82
C LEU A 28 1.98 10.64 15.23
N HIS A 29 1.09 11.19 14.43
CA HIS A 29 -0.32 10.83 14.42
C HIS A 29 -0.54 9.88 13.23
N MET A 30 -0.92 8.64 13.50
CA MET A 30 -1.06 7.61 12.46
C MET A 30 -2.43 7.70 11.80
N CYS A 31 -2.46 7.96 10.51
CA CYS A 31 -3.63 7.81 9.67
C CYS A 31 -3.59 6.41 9.02
N LEU A 32 -4.37 5.48 9.58
CA LEU A 32 -4.42 4.09 9.11
C LEU A 32 -5.53 3.86 8.08
N ASN A 33 -6.42 4.82 7.89
CA ASN A 33 -7.52 4.76 6.93
C ASN A 33 -7.03 5.21 5.56
N ASP A 34 -6.40 4.29 4.84
CA ASP A 34 -6.05 4.50 3.43
C ASP A 34 -7.29 4.19 2.56
N PRO A 35 -7.93 5.20 1.94
CA PRO A 35 -9.13 5.00 1.14
C PRO A 35 -8.85 4.18 -0.13
N ILE A 36 -7.64 4.27 -0.68
CA ILE A 36 -7.23 3.49 -1.85
C ILE A 36 -7.14 2.02 -1.47
N ASN A 37 -6.40 1.71 -0.41
CA ASN A 37 -6.28 0.33 0.07
C ASN A 37 -7.63 -0.26 0.47
N THR A 38 -8.46 0.52 1.17
CA THR A 38 -9.80 0.10 1.57
C THR A 38 -10.68 -0.23 0.35
N TYR A 39 -10.65 0.60 -0.69
CA TYR A 39 -11.38 0.36 -1.92
C TYR A 39 -10.84 -0.86 -2.68
N LEU A 40 -9.53 -0.93 -2.91
CA LEU A 40 -8.90 -1.99 -3.70
C LEU A 40 -9.02 -3.35 -3.04
N ARG A 41 -8.78 -3.41 -1.74
CA ARG A 41 -8.73 -4.68 -0.99
C ARG A 41 -10.09 -5.14 -0.48
N GLY A 42 -11.04 -4.24 -0.35
CA GLY A 42 -12.36 -4.54 0.19
C GLY A 42 -12.33 -5.03 1.63
N ASN A 43 -13.47 -5.52 2.10
CA ASN A 43 -13.61 -6.03 3.47
C ASN A 43 -13.16 -7.50 3.53
N ARG A 44 -12.03 -7.73 4.20
CA ARG A 44 -11.46 -9.07 4.43
C ARG A 44 -11.89 -9.60 5.78
N ARG A 45 -12.67 -10.66 5.76
CA ARG A 45 -13.15 -11.32 6.99
C ARG A 45 -12.37 -12.59 7.22
N ARG A 46 -11.92 -12.79 8.46
CA ARG A 46 -11.27 -14.04 8.88
C ARG A 46 -12.21 -15.23 8.64
N GLY A 47 -11.67 -16.31 8.09
CA GLY A 47 -12.42 -17.51 7.71
C GLY A 47 -13.16 -17.39 6.37
N SER A 48 -12.88 -16.37 5.55
CA SER A 48 -13.55 -16.19 4.26
C SER A 48 -12.58 -16.18 3.07
N VAL A 49 -13.15 -16.42 1.91
CA VAL A 49 -12.50 -16.21 0.60
C VAL A 49 -13.29 -15.12 -0.12
N SER A 50 -12.60 -14.17 -0.71
CA SER A 50 -13.19 -13.03 -1.43
C SER A 50 -12.35 -12.68 -2.65
N ARG A 51 -12.89 -11.82 -3.53
CA ARG A 51 -12.11 -11.20 -4.60
C ARG A 51 -11.93 -9.71 -4.32
N ASP A 52 -10.71 -9.22 -4.53
CA ASP A 52 -10.43 -7.79 -4.50
C ASP A 52 -10.85 -7.10 -5.81
N ARG A 53 -10.66 -5.79 -5.91
CA ARG A 53 -11.04 -5.01 -7.10
C ARG A 53 -10.17 -5.30 -8.33
N TRP A 54 -9.00 -5.87 -8.16
CA TRP A 54 -8.16 -6.37 -9.24
C TRP A 54 -8.60 -7.75 -9.75
N GLY A 55 -9.56 -8.39 -9.08
CA GLY A 55 -10.01 -9.74 -9.37
C GLY A 55 -9.14 -10.84 -8.75
N THR A 56 -8.17 -10.48 -7.90
CA THR A 56 -7.36 -11.45 -7.18
C THR A 56 -8.19 -12.16 -6.13
N THR A 57 -8.10 -13.47 -6.11
CA THR A 57 -8.73 -14.30 -5.07
C THR A 57 -7.92 -14.21 -3.80
N ILE A 58 -8.57 -13.83 -2.72
CA ILE A 58 -7.97 -13.62 -1.40
C ILE A 58 -8.58 -14.59 -0.40
N SER A 59 -7.75 -15.35 0.28
CA SER A 59 -8.15 -16.20 1.41
C SER A 59 -7.69 -15.58 2.73
N PHE A 60 -8.55 -15.58 3.73
CA PHE A 60 -8.18 -15.22 5.10
C PHE A 60 -8.50 -16.38 6.05
N PRO A 61 -7.59 -17.38 6.15
CA PRO A 61 -7.79 -18.51 7.05
C PRO A 61 -7.99 -18.07 8.50
N THR A 62 -8.68 -18.87 9.28
CA THR A 62 -8.98 -18.57 10.70
C THR A 62 -7.74 -18.53 11.58
N ASP A 63 -6.72 -19.28 11.22
CA ASP A 63 -5.45 -19.46 11.93
C ASP A 63 -4.31 -18.59 11.36
N ALA A 64 -4.54 -17.90 10.23
CA ALA A 64 -3.53 -17.03 9.60
C ALA A 64 -3.49 -15.65 10.25
N PRO A 65 -2.30 -15.00 10.33
CA PRO A 65 -2.15 -13.66 10.85
C PRO A 65 -2.77 -12.59 9.94
N GLY A 66 -2.96 -12.89 8.65
CA GLY A 66 -3.49 -11.98 7.64
C GLY A 66 -4.12 -12.70 6.46
N ALA A 67 -4.74 -11.91 5.59
CA ALA A 67 -5.29 -12.41 4.35
C ALA A 67 -4.17 -12.54 3.30
N ILE A 68 -4.21 -13.61 2.51
CA ILE A 68 -3.20 -13.95 1.51
C ILE A 68 -3.85 -14.16 0.14
N PRO A 69 -3.18 -13.81 -0.97
CA PRO A 69 -3.65 -14.15 -2.29
C PRO A 69 -3.58 -15.66 -2.52
N VAL A 70 -4.53 -16.19 -3.28
CA VAL A 70 -4.56 -17.59 -3.69
C VAL A 70 -4.12 -17.68 -5.13
N HIS A 71 -3.03 -18.39 -5.38
CA HIS A 71 -2.49 -18.62 -6.71
C HIS A 71 -2.58 -20.10 -7.05
N THR A 72 -3.33 -20.39 -8.11
CA THR A 72 -3.38 -21.67 -8.82
C THR A 72 -3.45 -21.33 -10.29
N ASP A 73 -3.27 -22.33 -11.17
CA ASP A 73 -3.33 -22.10 -12.63
C ASP A 73 -4.62 -21.39 -13.06
N ASP A 74 -5.74 -21.70 -12.40
CA ASP A 74 -7.05 -21.10 -12.70
C ASP A 74 -7.31 -19.75 -12.01
N LEU A 75 -6.60 -19.43 -10.92
CA LEU A 75 -6.88 -18.29 -10.05
C LEU A 75 -5.83 -17.18 -10.12
N THR A 76 -4.66 -17.48 -10.67
CA THR A 76 -3.62 -16.46 -10.90
C THR A 76 -4.13 -15.46 -11.93
N ARG A 77 -4.18 -14.17 -11.54
CA ARG A 77 -4.80 -13.13 -12.37
C ARG A 77 -3.96 -12.82 -13.61
N LEU A 78 -2.66 -12.76 -13.45
CA LEU A 78 -1.70 -12.52 -14.53
C LEU A 78 -0.63 -13.63 -14.50
N PRO A 79 -0.49 -14.42 -15.57
CA PRO A 79 0.46 -15.51 -15.59
C PRO A 79 1.91 -15.07 -15.82
N GLY A 80 2.13 -13.83 -16.27
CA GLY A 80 3.47 -13.29 -16.55
C GLY A 80 3.50 -11.78 -16.65
N CYS A 81 4.69 -11.20 -16.77
CA CYS A 81 4.92 -9.76 -16.83
C CYS A 81 4.41 -9.11 -18.12
N ASP A 82 4.36 -9.84 -19.22
CA ASP A 82 3.79 -9.43 -20.50
C ASP A 82 2.30 -9.05 -20.43
N ALA A 83 1.60 -9.62 -19.45
CA ALA A 83 0.19 -9.30 -19.20
C ALA A 83 -0.03 -8.06 -18.31
N LEU A 84 1.02 -7.49 -17.72
CA LEU A 84 0.91 -6.30 -16.84
C LEU A 84 0.53 -5.03 -17.62
N GLY A 85 0.93 -4.88 -18.87
CA GLY A 85 0.61 -3.75 -19.75
C GLY A 85 -0.70 -3.87 -20.53
N GLY A 86 -1.47 -4.93 -20.33
CA GLY A 86 -2.71 -5.19 -21.08
C GLY A 86 -3.92 -4.43 -20.55
N ASP A 87 -5.03 -4.48 -21.32
CA ASP A 87 -6.34 -3.89 -20.99
C ASP A 87 -7.07 -4.62 -19.82
N GLY A 88 -6.32 -5.07 -18.83
CA GLY A 88 -6.90 -5.68 -17.64
C GLY A 88 -7.78 -4.67 -16.89
N PRO A 89 -8.77 -5.12 -16.10
CA PRO A 89 -9.63 -4.22 -15.34
C PRO A 89 -8.79 -3.48 -14.30
N CYS A 90 -8.45 -2.23 -14.63
CA CYS A 90 -7.82 -1.31 -13.71
C CYS A 90 -8.91 -0.66 -12.87
N PRO A 91 -8.88 -0.75 -11.53
CA PRO A 91 -9.85 -0.09 -10.68
C PRO A 91 -9.79 1.43 -10.83
N ASP A 92 -10.93 2.07 -11.07
CA ASP A 92 -11.02 3.53 -11.12
C ASP A 92 -10.94 4.13 -9.72
N LEU A 93 -9.75 4.57 -9.35
CA LEU A 93 -9.46 5.16 -8.04
C LEU A 93 -10.04 6.57 -7.91
N ALA A 94 -10.00 7.36 -8.97
CA ALA A 94 -10.47 8.74 -8.94
C ALA A 94 -11.97 8.82 -8.63
N ALA A 95 -12.76 7.98 -9.29
CA ALA A 95 -14.21 7.93 -9.06
C ALA A 95 -14.59 7.33 -7.69
N ASN A 96 -13.79 6.39 -7.17
CA ASN A 96 -14.23 5.56 -6.04
C ASN A 96 -13.55 5.89 -4.69
N CYS A 97 -12.42 6.60 -4.69
CA CYS A 97 -11.70 6.90 -3.45
C CYS A 97 -11.95 8.33 -2.92
N ALA A 98 -12.59 9.20 -3.70
CA ALA A 98 -12.73 10.62 -3.34
C ALA A 98 -13.39 10.85 -1.97
N ALA A 99 -14.44 10.11 -1.63
CA ALA A 99 -15.15 10.23 -0.36
C ALA A 99 -14.33 9.78 0.86
N GLY A 100 -13.44 8.80 0.70
CA GLY A 100 -12.62 8.25 1.79
C GLY A 100 -11.55 9.20 2.31
N TRP A 101 -11.21 10.25 1.56
CA TRP A 101 -10.19 11.22 1.98
C TRP A 101 -10.61 12.15 3.11
N GLU A 102 -11.91 12.23 3.44
CA GLU A 102 -12.34 13.08 4.56
C GLU A 102 -11.79 12.56 5.90
N ASP A 103 -11.72 11.26 6.12
CA ASP A 103 -11.11 10.68 7.31
C ASP A 103 -9.62 11.07 7.42
N CYS A 104 -8.91 11.09 6.31
CA CYS A 104 -7.52 11.55 6.27
C CYS A 104 -7.38 13.04 6.58
N ARG A 105 -8.32 13.88 6.11
CA ARG A 105 -8.35 15.32 6.46
C ARG A 105 -8.65 15.55 7.93
N VAL A 106 -9.54 14.76 8.52
CA VAL A 106 -9.81 14.80 9.98
C VAL A 106 -8.56 14.41 10.76
N ALA A 107 -7.89 13.32 10.37
CA ALA A 107 -6.64 12.90 10.99
C ALA A 107 -5.54 13.97 10.88
N ALA A 108 -5.43 14.65 9.73
CA ALA A 108 -4.47 15.73 9.52
C ALA A 108 -4.74 16.94 10.46
N ARG A 109 -6.00 17.33 10.62
CA ARG A 109 -6.39 18.39 11.56
C ARG A 109 -6.08 18.02 13.01
N SER A 110 -6.34 16.76 13.38
CA SER A 110 -6.03 16.24 14.72
C SER A 110 -4.52 16.26 14.97
N ALA A 111 -3.72 15.78 14.02
CA ALA A 111 -2.26 15.80 14.11
C ALA A 111 -1.70 17.22 14.32
N ALA A 112 -2.25 18.20 13.60
CA ALA A 112 -1.87 19.60 13.76
C ALA A 112 -2.20 20.13 15.16
N GLY A 113 -3.38 19.80 15.71
CA GLY A 113 -3.79 20.18 17.07
C GLY A 113 -2.95 19.52 18.18
N GLU A 114 -2.38 18.36 17.92
CA GLU A 114 -1.51 17.63 18.84
C GLU A 114 -0.02 18.00 18.69
N GLU A 115 0.32 18.94 17.81
CA GLU A 115 1.71 19.27 17.45
C GLU A 115 2.52 18.04 16.97
N LYS A 116 1.84 17.11 16.31
CA LYS A 116 2.44 15.90 15.73
C LYS A 116 2.55 16.01 14.19
N LEU A 117 3.35 15.15 13.62
CA LEU A 117 3.38 14.92 12.17
C LEU A 117 2.34 13.88 11.79
N LEU A 118 1.66 14.08 10.68
CA LEU A 118 0.78 13.06 10.13
C LEU A 118 1.62 12.01 9.40
N ALA A 119 1.44 10.74 9.75
CA ALA A 119 1.99 9.59 9.04
C ALA A 119 0.85 8.81 8.39
N GLY A 120 0.74 8.89 7.07
CA GLY A 120 -0.21 8.08 6.29
C GLY A 120 0.33 6.67 6.10
N PHE A 121 -0.50 5.67 6.38
CA PHE A 121 -0.22 4.29 6.03
C PHE A 121 -0.79 4.01 4.64
N MET A 122 0.09 3.60 3.72
CA MET A 122 -0.30 3.16 2.38
C MET A 122 -0.07 1.66 2.29
N GLY A 123 -1.16 0.91 2.38
CA GLY A 123 -1.12 -0.54 2.59
C GLY A 123 -0.80 -1.40 1.37
N THR A 124 -0.50 -0.79 0.23
CA THR A 124 -0.20 -1.52 -1.01
C THR A 124 1.09 -1.00 -1.60
N GLY A 125 2.17 -1.72 -1.37
CA GLY A 125 3.42 -1.50 -2.09
C GLY A 125 3.34 -2.04 -3.52
N ILE A 126 4.16 -1.52 -4.42
CA ILE A 126 4.24 -1.96 -5.82
C ILE A 126 4.54 -3.47 -5.89
N PHE A 127 5.55 -3.93 -5.18
CA PHE A 127 5.90 -5.34 -5.11
C PHE A 127 4.73 -6.22 -4.61
N GLU A 128 4.06 -5.77 -3.56
CA GLU A 128 2.90 -6.49 -3.03
C GLU A 128 1.77 -6.59 -4.05
N GLN A 129 1.53 -5.54 -4.83
CA GLN A 129 0.52 -5.59 -5.87
C GLN A 129 0.91 -6.54 -6.99
N CYS A 130 2.17 -6.56 -7.42
CA CYS A 130 2.66 -7.50 -8.42
C CYS A 130 2.47 -8.95 -7.96
N HIS A 131 2.92 -9.29 -6.75
CA HIS A 131 2.79 -10.67 -6.28
C HIS A 131 1.33 -11.08 -6.00
N PHE A 132 0.44 -10.13 -5.73
CA PHE A 132 -1.00 -10.41 -5.65
C PHE A 132 -1.59 -10.77 -7.02
N LEU A 133 -1.08 -10.20 -8.09
CA LEU A 133 -1.54 -10.44 -9.46
C LEU A 133 -0.90 -11.68 -10.10
N MET A 134 0.40 -11.86 -9.93
CA MET A 134 1.21 -12.83 -10.63
C MET A 134 1.60 -14.06 -9.78
N GLY A 135 1.52 -13.95 -8.46
CA GLY A 135 2.13 -14.89 -7.53
C GLY A 135 3.53 -14.43 -7.09
N PHE A 136 3.93 -14.85 -5.91
CA PHE A 136 5.20 -14.41 -5.31
C PHE A 136 6.42 -14.86 -6.13
N GLU A 137 6.46 -16.13 -6.49
CA GLU A 137 7.57 -16.74 -7.24
C GLU A 137 7.68 -16.14 -8.64
N ASN A 138 6.57 -16.03 -9.38
CA ASN A 138 6.55 -15.42 -10.71
C ASN A 138 6.98 -13.95 -10.68
N THR A 139 6.60 -13.21 -9.64
CA THR A 139 7.01 -11.80 -9.48
C THR A 139 8.52 -11.69 -9.29
N LEU A 140 9.12 -12.52 -8.45
CA LEU A 140 10.57 -12.52 -8.25
C LEU A 140 11.33 -12.92 -9.51
N THR A 141 10.85 -13.94 -10.20
CA THR A 141 11.43 -14.38 -11.48
C THR A 141 11.35 -13.26 -12.52
N ALA A 142 10.19 -12.63 -12.66
CA ALA A 142 9.99 -11.52 -13.61
C ALA A 142 10.89 -10.31 -13.31
N LEU A 143 11.10 -9.95 -12.05
CA LEU A 143 12.03 -8.89 -11.67
C LEU A 143 13.49 -9.19 -12.07
N CYS A 144 13.88 -10.46 -12.09
CA CYS A 144 15.23 -10.88 -12.47
C CYS A 144 15.39 -11.09 -13.99
N GLU A 145 14.42 -11.69 -14.64
CA GLU A 145 14.49 -12.11 -16.03
C GLU A 145 13.95 -11.08 -17.02
N HIS A 146 13.01 -10.22 -16.56
CA HIS A 146 12.28 -9.24 -17.36
C HIS A 146 12.22 -7.85 -16.70
N PRO A 147 13.37 -7.27 -16.26
CA PRO A 147 13.37 -6.02 -15.48
C PRO A 147 12.82 -4.82 -16.28
N ASP A 148 13.00 -4.79 -17.59
CA ASP A 148 12.55 -3.68 -18.44
C ASP A 148 11.02 -3.71 -18.59
N GLU A 149 10.43 -4.88 -18.81
CA GLU A 149 8.98 -5.08 -18.91
C GLU A 149 8.32 -4.77 -17.55
N MET A 150 8.91 -5.21 -16.45
CA MET A 150 8.42 -4.91 -15.12
C MET A 150 8.44 -3.39 -14.85
N THR A 151 9.53 -2.71 -15.18
CA THR A 151 9.66 -1.26 -15.03
C THR A 151 8.68 -0.51 -15.93
N GLY A 152 8.58 -0.89 -17.20
CA GLY A 152 7.63 -0.31 -18.15
C GLY A 152 6.19 -0.42 -17.69
N SER A 153 5.79 -1.59 -17.23
CA SER A 153 4.44 -1.84 -16.72
C SER A 153 4.11 -1.05 -15.47
N LEU A 154 5.09 -0.85 -14.58
CA LEU A 154 4.93 -0.08 -13.34
C LEU A 154 4.80 1.42 -13.62
N THR A 155 5.40 1.92 -14.69
CA THR A 155 5.36 3.36 -15.04
C THR A 155 4.20 3.74 -15.94
N THR A 156 3.68 2.82 -16.75
CA THR A 156 2.60 3.07 -17.72
C THR A 156 1.21 2.75 -17.19
N SER A 157 1.11 1.94 -16.13
CA SER A 157 -0.18 1.69 -15.51
C SER A 157 -0.65 2.91 -14.74
N PRO A 158 -1.77 3.54 -15.10
CA PRO A 158 -2.30 4.73 -14.40
C PRO A 158 -2.63 4.44 -12.93
N THR A 159 -2.62 3.19 -12.53
CA THR A 159 -2.91 2.75 -11.17
C THR A 159 -1.67 2.68 -10.28
N ILE A 160 -0.48 2.68 -10.88
CA ILE A 160 0.79 2.56 -10.18
C ILE A 160 1.61 3.87 -10.31
N ALA A 161 1.25 4.73 -11.26
CA ALA A 161 1.82 6.07 -11.37
C ALA A 161 1.35 6.91 -10.17
N TRP A 162 2.18 6.95 -9.15
CA TRP A 162 2.09 7.93 -8.08
C TRP A 162 2.73 9.20 -8.61
N ASP A 163 1.93 10.13 -9.12
CA ASP A 163 2.36 11.50 -9.32
C ASP A 163 2.66 12.09 -7.93
N MET A 164 3.94 12.04 -7.55
CA MET A 164 4.48 12.74 -6.39
C MET A 164 4.77 14.19 -6.74
#